data_58363f074e19459ee9b6497ad512c782
#
_entry.id   58363f074e19459ee9b6497ad512c782
#
_cell.length_a   1.000
_cell.length_b   1.000
_cell.length_c   1.000
_cell.angle_alpha   90.00
_cell.angle_beta   90.00
_cell.angle_gamma   90.00
#
_symmetry.space_group_name_H-M   'P 1'
#
loop_
_entity.id
_entity.type
_entity.pdbx_description
1 polymer ?
#
loop_
_entity_poly.entity_id
_entity_poly.type
_entity_poly.pdbx_seq_one_letter_code
_entity_poly.pdbx_strand_id
1 'polypeptide(L)'
;MTQEILKNADIIHFLKNTYPGTGFIDSLKIKYRPLISPFTDLIQKVKPAEKVADIGCGSGQFLLLLSKFASPSSLSGFEINPRLIDNANNLFSTIPTGIDYNFSLFDGVNFPETLKEMDRVFLIDVFHHVPKAMQETFLKNLCSSLKPGAELVFKDINAASPLVYFNKLHDIIFAGEIGNEWPMEKVINILQQQGLKIIEQYKRRIYAYPHYTIVAKK
;
A
#
# COMPACT_ATOMS: atom_id res chain seq x y z
N MET A 1 -18.61 -14.82 -17.38
CA MET A 1 -19.11 -14.06 -16.22
C MET A 1 -18.48 -12.68 -16.28
N THR A 2 -19.28 -11.66 -16.51
CA THR A 2 -18.83 -10.25 -16.44
C THR A 2 -18.42 -9.95 -15.01
N GLN A 3 -17.14 -9.73 -14.79
CA GLN A 3 -16.63 -9.29 -13.49
C GLN A 3 -17.28 -7.91 -13.20
N GLU A 4 -18.09 -7.88 -12.17
CA GLU A 4 -18.73 -6.63 -11.73
C GLU A 4 -17.62 -5.66 -11.32
N ILE A 5 -17.64 -4.44 -11.86
CA ILE A 5 -16.58 -3.45 -11.60
C ILE A 5 -16.70 -3.00 -10.15
N LEU A 6 -15.70 -3.32 -9.32
CA LEU A 6 -15.62 -2.89 -7.92
C LEU A 6 -15.71 -1.37 -7.80
N LYS A 7 -16.63 -0.88 -6.98
CA LYS A 7 -16.87 0.56 -6.77
C LYS A 7 -16.40 0.98 -5.36
N ASN A 8 -16.06 2.25 -5.20
CA ASN A 8 -15.73 2.79 -3.87
C ASN A 8 -16.88 2.60 -2.86
N ALA A 9 -18.13 2.61 -3.33
CA ALA A 9 -19.29 2.35 -2.47
C ALA A 9 -19.26 0.97 -1.82
N ASP A 10 -18.79 -0.05 -2.54
CA ASP A 10 -18.71 -1.43 -2.05
C ASP A 10 -17.64 -1.54 -0.95
N ILE A 11 -16.49 -0.89 -1.17
CA ILE A 11 -15.40 -0.80 -0.19
C ILE A 11 -15.88 -0.10 1.08
N ILE A 12 -16.55 1.06 0.94
CA ILE A 12 -17.04 1.83 2.09
C ILE A 12 -18.11 1.04 2.85
N HIS A 13 -19.02 0.38 2.13
CA HIS A 13 -20.04 -0.46 2.75
C HIS A 13 -19.42 -1.60 3.55
N PHE A 14 -18.46 -2.30 2.97
CA PHE A 14 -17.74 -3.39 3.65
C PHE A 14 -17.03 -2.88 4.91
N LEU A 15 -16.26 -1.80 4.81
CA LEU A 15 -15.52 -1.24 5.94
C LEU A 15 -16.44 -0.75 7.07
N LYS A 16 -17.58 -0.14 6.74
CA LYS A 16 -18.56 0.27 7.76
C LYS A 16 -19.10 -0.90 8.58
N ASN A 17 -19.32 -2.04 7.93
CA ASN A 17 -19.84 -3.24 8.58
C ASN A 17 -18.75 -4.00 9.35
N THR A 18 -17.50 -3.86 8.95
CA THR A 18 -16.36 -4.56 9.53
C THR A 18 -15.84 -3.90 10.81
N TYR A 19 -16.00 -2.57 10.94
CA TYR A 19 -15.51 -1.78 12.08
C TYR A 19 -16.67 -1.16 12.90
N PRO A 20 -17.58 -1.94 13.48
CA PRO A 20 -18.61 -1.41 14.36
C PRO A 20 -17.98 -0.94 15.66
N GLY A 21 -18.17 0.32 16.04
CA GLY A 21 -17.79 0.82 17.37
C GLY A 21 -16.35 1.31 17.55
N THR A 22 -15.59 1.53 16.47
CA THR A 22 -14.31 2.23 16.56
C THR A 22 -14.49 3.69 16.98
N GLY A 23 -13.54 4.24 17.74
CA GLY A 23 -13.55 5.63 18.13
C GLY A 23 -13.74 6.59 16.95
N PHE A 24 -14.30 7.76 17.19
CA PHE A 24 -14.70 8.72 16.13
C PHE A 24 -13.55 9.00 15.13
N ILE A 25 -12.33 9.21 15.62
CA ILE A 25 -11.15 9.52 14.79
C ILE A 25 -10.72 8.32 13.94
N ASP A 26 -10.69 7.12 14.52
CA ASP A 26 -10.31 5.90 13.79
C ASP A 26 -11.39 5.51 12.78
N SER A 27 -12.67 5.65 13.15
CA SER A 27 -13.79 5.50 12.22
C SER A 27 -13.70 6.47 11.03
N LEU A 28 -13.25 7.71 11.28
CA LEU A 28 -13.05 8.71 10.26
C LEU A 28 -11.93 8.30 9.30
N LYS A 29 -10.75 7.93 9.82
CA LYS A 29 -9.61 7.46 9.02
C LYS A 29 -9.98 6.25 8.16
N ILE A 30 -10.66 5.27 8.74
CA ILE A 30 -11.10 4.05 8.05
C ILE A 30 -12.06 4.36 6.89
N LYS A 31 -12.99 5.28 7.09
CA LYS A 31 -14.01 5.64 6.09
C LYS A 31 -13.49 6.57 5.00
N TYR A 32 -12.55 7.46 5.32
CA TYR A 32 -12.05 8.47 4.37
C TYR A 32 -10.88 7.97 3.53
N ARG A 33 -10.02 7.08 4.03
CA ARG A 33 -8.88 6.57 3.28
C ARG A 33 -9.26 5.98 1.91
N PRO A 34 -10.34 5.19 1.76
CA PRO A 34 -10.78 4.71 0.45
C PRO A 34 -11.28 5.83 -0.50
N LEU A 35 -11.69 6.98 0.04
CA LEU A 35 -12.14 8.11 -0.77
C LEU A 35 -10.97 8.94 -1.33
N ILE A 36 -9.84 8.97 -0.61
CA ILE A 36 -8.66 9.75 -0.99
C ILE A 36 -7.54 8.88 -1.59
N SER A 37 -7.64 7.56 -1.52
CA SER A 37 -6.70 6.62 -2.11
C SER A 37 -7.38 5.74 -3.16
N PRO A 38 -6.75 5.42 -4.31
CA PRO A 38 -7.37 4.67 -5.41
C PRO A 38 -7.43 3.15 -5.13
N PHE A 39 -8.01 2.73 -4.01
CA PHE A 39 -8.04 1.33 -3.59
C PHE A 39 -8.71 0.40 -4.60
N THR A 40 -9.77 0.85 -5.28
CA THR A 40 -10.40 0.07 -6.34
C THR A 40 -9.42 -0.33 -7.43
N ASP A 41 -8.58 0.61 -7.88
CA ASP A 41 -7.59 0.36 -8.91
C ASP A 41 -6.48 -0.58 -8.41
N LEU A 42 -6.05 -0.41 -7.15
CA LEU A 42 -4.99 -1.22 -6.54
C LEU A 42 -5.46 -2.67 -6.31
N ILE A 43 -6.69 -2.88 -5.86
CA ILE A 43 -7.28 -4.20 -5.66
C ILE A 43 -7.34 -4.97 -7.00
N GLN A 44 -7.70 -4.30 -8.09
CA GLN A 44 -7.77 -4.90 -9.44
C GLN A 44 -6.40 -5.32 -10.00
N LYS A 45 -5.30 -4.87 -9.41
CA LYS A 45 -3.95 -5.32 -9.80
C LYS A 45 -3.65 -6.74 -9.32
N VAL A 46 -4.35 -7.25 -8.31
CA VAL A 46 -4.12 -8.59 -7.77
C VAL A 46 -4.76 -9.63 -8.68
N LYS A 47 -3.95 -10.60 -9.12
CA LYS A 47 -4.42 -11.76 -9.87
C LYS A 47 -4.80 -12.89 -8.93
N PRO A 48 -5.72 -13.78 -9.34
CA PRO A 48 -6.07 -14.96 -8.54
C PRO A 48 -4.85 -15.81 -8.17
N ALA A 49 -4.85 -16.34 -6.96
CA ALA A 49 -3.82 -17.22 -6.41
C ALA A 49 -2.42 -16.60 -6.26
N GLU A 50 -2.25 -15.29 -6.40
CA GLU A 50 -0.99 -14.63 -6.08
C GLU A 50 -0.72 -14.63 -4.57
N LYS A 51 0.56 -14.76 -4.18
CA LYS A 51 1.06 -14.40 -2.85
C LYS A 51 1.31 -12.90 -2.82
N VAL A 52 0.64 -12.18 -1.93
CA VAL A 52 0.65 -10.71 -1.92
C VAL A 52 1.26 -10.19 -0.64
N ALA A 53 2.14 -9.20 -0.75
CA ALA A 53 2.67 -8.45 0.39
C ALA A 53 2.28 -6.96 0.33
N ASP A 54 2.13 -6.35 1.52
CA ASP A 54 1.96 -4.91 1.70
C ASP A 54 3.01 -4.39 2.67
N ILE A 55 3.90 -3.50 2.19
CA ILE A 55 4.96 -2.88 2.99
C ILE A 55 4.43 -1.56 3.55
N GLY A 56 4.49 -1.42 4.88
CA GLY A 56 3.81 -0.34 5.59
C GLY A 56 2.31 -0.59 5.66
N CYS A 57 1.92 -1.83 5.96
CA CYS A 57 0.51 -2.28 5.92
C CYS A 57 -0.39 -1.59 6.96
N GLY A 58 0.19 -0.84 7.90
CA GLY A 58 -0.55 -0.24 9.00
C GLY A 58 -1.33 -1.30 9.79
N SER A 59 -2.59 -1.02 10.09
CA SER A 59 -3.50 -1.97 10.76
C SER A 59 -4.14 -3.00 9.82
N GLY A 60 -3.56 -3.28 8.64
CA GLY A 60 -3.99 -4.35 7.74
C GLY A 60 -5.23 -4.03 6.89
N GLN A 61 -5.70 -2.79 6.85
CA GLN A 61 -6.94 -2.42 6.15
C GLN A 61 -6.91 -2.78 4.65
N PHE A 62 -5.81 -2.47 3.94
CA PHE A 62 -5.71 -2.78 2.52
C PHE A 62 -5.69 -4.30 2.26
N LEU A 63 -4.93 -5.05 3.07
CA LEU A 63 -4.90 -6.51 2.99
C LEU A 63 -6.27 -7.13 3.28
N LEU A 64 -7.04 -6.56 4.20
CA LEU A 64 -8.43 -6.98 4.45
C LEU A 64 -9.32 -6.75 3.22
N LEU A 65 -9.15 -5.63 2.52
CA LEU A 65 -9.86 -5.39 1.26
C LEU A 65 -9.47 -6.40 0.19
N LEU A 66 -8.19 -6.77 0.11
CA LEU A 66 -7.72 -7.82 -0.81
C LEU A 66 -8.34 -9.18 -0.47
N SER A 67 -8.45 -9.53 0.81
CA SER A 67 -9.10 -10.80 1.22
C SER A 67 -10.56 -10.87 0.81
N LYS A 68 -11.24 -9.73 0.75
CA LYS A 68 -12.66 -9.65 0.40
C LYS A 68 -12.92 -9.54 -1.10
N PHE A 69 -12.13 -8.76 -1.83
CA PHE A 69 -12.44 -8.32 -3.20
C PHE A 69 -11.47 -8.85 -4.25
N ALA A 70 -10.38 -9.47 -3.84
CA ALA A 70 -9.45 -10.22 -4.69
C ALA A 70 -9.47 -11.70 -4.30
N SER A 71 -8.65 -12.52 -4.93
CA SER A 71 -8.54 -13.94 -4.61
C SER A 71 -7.06 -14.33 -4.46
N PRO A 72 -6.29 -13.68 -3.57
CA PRO A 72 -4.91 -14.07 -3.33
C PRO A 72 -4.83 -15.44 -2.65
N SER A 73 -3.70 -16.14 -2.82
CA SER A 73 -3.44 -17.39 -2.09
C SER A 73 -2.98 -17.15 -0.66
N SER A 74 -2.23 -16.06 -0.44
CA SER A 74 -1.80 -15.64 0.90
C SER A 74 -1.55 -14.13 0.95
N LEU A 75 -1.59 -13.58 2.16
CA LEU A 75 -1.38 -12.16 2.46
C LEU A 75 -0.27 -12.00 3.50
N SER A 76 0.68 -11.10 3.25
CA SER A 76 1.74 -10.74 4.20
C SER A 76 1.78 -9.23 4.40
N GLY A 77 1.72 -8.79 5.65
CA GLY A 77 1.85 -7.39 6.03
C GLY A 77 3.15 -7.12 6.78
N PHE A 78 3.87 -6.08 6.39
CA PHE A 78 5.10 -5.64 7.05
C PHE A 78 4.91 -4.20 7.55
N GLU A 79 5.17 -3.95 8.83
CA GLU A 79 4.95 -2.64 9.45
C GLU A 79 6.04 -2.39 10.51
N ILE A 80 6.47 -1.12 10.66
CA ILE A 80 7.49 -0.72 11.64
C ILE A 80 6.91 -0.50 13.06
N ASN A 81 5.62 -0.25 13.15
CA ASN A 81 4.96 0.05 14.41
C ASN A 81 4.32 -1.22 15.00
N PRO A 82 4.83 -1.75 16.13
CA PRO A 82 4.31 -2.98 16.73
C PRO A 82 2.82 -2.88 17.10
N ARG A 83 2.34 -1.71 17.53
CA ARG A 83 0.92 -1.51 17.85
C ARG A 83 0.03 -1.69 16.62
N LEU A 84 0.49 -1.29 15.43
CA LEU A 84 -0.27 -1.47 14.20
C LEU A 84 -0.28 -2.94 13.77
N ILE A 85 0.80 -3.68 14.01
CA ILE A 85 0.84 -5.14 13.81
C ILE A 85 -0.15 -5.84 14.73
N ASP A 86 -0.21 -5.47 16.02
CA ASP A 86 -1.19 -6.03 16.96
C ASP A 86 -2.62 -5.74 16.49
N ASN A 87 -2.89 -4.53 16.03
CA ASN A 87 -4.20 -4.15 15.49
C ASN A 87 -4.54 -4.97 14.25
N ALA A 88 -3.58 -5.20 13.33
CA ALA A 88 -3.80 -6.01 12.14
C ALA A 88 -4.10 -7.48 12.48
N ASN A 89 -3.34 -8.08 13.41
CA ASN A 89 -3.58 -9.43 13.90
C ASN A 89 -4.97 -9.56 14.55
N ASN A 90 -5.33 -8.60 15.42
CA ASN A 90 -6.65 -8.58 16.05
C ASN A 90 -7.77 -8.45 15.01
N LEU A 91 -7.61 -7.60 14.01
CA LEU A 91 -8.57 -7.43 12.94
C LEU A 91 -8.82 -8.74 12.18
N PHE A 92 -7.74 -9.40 11.76
CA PHE A 92 -7.83 -10.62 10.96
C PHE A 92 -8.28 -11.83 11.79
N SER A 93 -8.04 -11.87 13.10
CA SER A 93 -8.54 -12.91 13.98
C SER A 93 -10.06 -12.86 14.18
N THR A 94 -10.68 -11.68 14.03
CA THR A 94 -12.13 -11.49 14.22
C THR A 94 -12.93 -11.65 12.93
N ILE A 95 -12.26 -11.64 11.76
CA ILE A 95 -12.90 -11.71 10.45
C ILE A 95 -12.42 -12.96 9.72
N PRO A 96 -13.27 -13.96 9.49
CA PRO A 96 -12.88 -15.15 8.73
C PRO A 96 -12.61 -14.75 7.27
N THR A 97 -11.35 -14.67 6.90
CA THR A 97 -10.93 -14.33 5.53
C THR A 97 -10.86 -15.58 4.63
N GLY A 98 -10.66 -16.76 5.21
CA GLY A 98 -10.41 -18.01 4.46
C GLY A 98 -9.09 -18.02 3.68
N ILE A 99 -8.19 -17.08 3.97
CA ILE A 99 -6.89 -16.91 3.29
C ILE A 99 -5.81 -16.92 4.36
N ASP A 100 -4.69 -17.58 4.08
CA ASP A 100 -3.52 -17.55 4.95
C ASP A 100 -2.96 -16.13 5.03
N TYR A 101 -2.66 -15.67 6.24
CA TYR A 101 -2.10 -14.34 6.46
C TYR A 101 -1.00 -14.33 7.51
N ASN A 102 -0.09 -13.38 7.37
CA ASN A 102 0.97 -13.12 8.35
C ASN A 102 1.24 -11.62 8.45
N PHE A 103 1.36 -11.12 9.68
CA PHE A 103 1.80 -9.75 9.95
C PHE A 103 3.09 -9.79 10.75
N SER A 104 4.12 -9.09 10.26
CA SER A 104 5.46 -9.11 10.84
C SER A 104 6.00 -7.71 11.02
N LEU A 105 6.71 -7.53 12.15
CA LEU A 105 7.46 -6.30 12.39
C LEU A 105 8.60 -6.19 11.36
N PHE A 106 8.74 -5.00 10.79
CA PHE A 106 9.77 -4.63 9.85
C PHE A 106 10.59 -3.48 10.43
N ASP A 107 11.90 -3.51 10.31
CA ASP A 107 12.78 -2.49 10.90
C ASP A 107 12.97 -1.23 10.05
N GLY A 108 12.32 -1.18 8.88
CA GLY A 108 12.44 -0.07 7.92
C GLY A 108 13.70 -0.11 7.04
N VAL A 109 14.58 -1.08 7.23
CA VAL A 109 15.88 -1.17 6.53
C VAL A 109 16.08 -2.54 5.87
N ASN A 110 15.91 -3.63 6.65
CA ASN A 110 16.16 -4.99 6.22
C ASN A 110 14.85 -5.67 5.84
N PHE A 111 14.61 -5.85 4.54
CA PHE A 111 13.40 -6.51 4.07
C PHE A 111 13.40 -8.00 4.46
N PRO A 112 12.27 -8.53 4.97
CA PRO A 112 12.19 -9.93 5.36
C PRO A 112 12.42 -10.88 4.17
N GLU A 113 13.10 -12.00 4.42
CA GLU A 113 13.38 -13.02 3.37
C GLU A 113 12.09 -13.55 2.73
N THR A 114 10.98 -13.59 3.48
CA THR A 114 9.67 -14.00 2.96
C THR A 114 9.17 -13.11 1.81
N LEU A 115 9.71 -11.89 1.66
CA LEU A 115 9.37 -11.03 0.54
C LEU A 115 9.80 -11.64 -0.81
N LYS A 116 10.85 -12.47 -0.82
CA LYS A 116 11.30 -13.22 -2.00
C LYS A 116 10.33 -14.31 -2.47
N GLU A 117 9.30 -14.61 -1.69
CA GLU A 117 8.26 -15.56 -2.09
C GLU A 117 7.04 -14.90 -2.73
N MET A 118 6.92 -13.59 -2.61
CA MET A 118 5.75 -12.84 -3.04
C MET A 118 5.70 -12.67 -4.55
N ASP A 119 4.50 -12.82 -5.12
CA ASP A 119 4.25 -12.57 -6.53
C ASP A 119 3.97 -11.10 -6.81
N ARG A 120 3.32 -10.45 -5.82
CA ARG A 120 2.97 -9.04 -5.88
C ARG A 120 3.29 -8.35 -4.55
N VAL A 121 3.97 -7.21 -4.65
CA VAL A 121 4.35 -6.41 -3.49
C VAL A 121 3.78 -5.01 -3.66
N PHE A 122 3.05 -4.55 -2.66
CA PHE A 122 2.53 -3.19 -2.60
C PHE A 122 3.41 -2.33 -1.69
N LEU A 123 3.59 -1.07 -2.10
CA LEU A 123 4.13 0.03 -1.30
C LEU A 123 3.23 1.24 -1.53
N ILE A 124 2.29 1.47 -0.60
CA ILE A 124 1.19 2.42 -0.77
C ILE A 124 1.27 3.52 0.29
N ASP A 125 1.59 4.75 -0.12
CA ASP A 125 1.67 5.92 0.76
C ASP A 125 2.63 5.73 1.94
N VAL A 126 3.77 5.11 1.71
CA VAL A 126 4.81 4.81 2.72
C VAL A 126 6.11 5.50 2.40
N PHE A 127 6.46 5.56 1.13
CA PHE A 127 7.80 5.96 0.73
C PHE A 127 8.14 7.40 1.11
N HIS A 128 7.17 8.30 1.09
CA HIS A 128 7.38 9.70 1.51
C HIS A 128 7.65 9.86 3.01
N HIS A 129 7.35 8.85 3.83
CA HIS A 129 7.71 8.80 5.26
C HIS A 129 9.13 8.30 5.50
N VAL A 130 9.76 7.64 4.52
CA VAL A 130 11.15 7.22 4.64
C VAL A 130 12.07 8.46 4.73
N PRO A 131 13.01 8.51 5.69
CA PRO A 131 13.95 9.63 5.81
C PRO A 131 14.66 9.91 4.49
N LYS A 132 14.72 11.17 4.08
CA LYS A 132 15.21 11.61 2.76
C LYS A 132 16.56 11.00 2.38
N ALA A 133 17.49 10.89 3.35
CA ALA A 133 18.82 10.30 3.13
C ALA A 133 18.77 8.80 2.87
N MET A 134 17.69 8.12 3.25
CA MET A 134 17.55 6.66 3.14
C MET A 134 16.67 6.22 1.97
N GLN A 135 15.91 7.12 1.37
CA GLN A 135 14.90 6.77 0.35
C GLN A 135 15.48 5.99 -0.84
N GLU A 136 16.64 6.39 -1.35
CA GLU A 136 17.25 5.70 -2.49
C GLU A 136 17.73 4.30 -2.10
N THR A 137 18.38 4.17 -0.94
CA THR A 137 18.81 2.87 -0.40
C THR A 137 17.61 1.96 -0.13
N PHE A 138 16.52 2.50 0.44
CA PHE A 138 15.29 1.77 0.67
C PHE A 138 14.74 1.17 -0.63
N LEU A 139 14.62 1.96 -1.71
CA LEU A 139 14.15 1.45 -3.00
C LEU A 139 15.08 0.38 -3.59
N LYS A 140 16.39 0.58 -3.51
CA LYS A 140 17.38 -0.41 -3.99
C LYS A 140 17.26 -1.73 -3.21
N ASN A 141 17.15 -1.66 -1.90
CA ASN A 141 16.99 -2.84 -1.05
C ASN A 141 15.66 -3.55 -1.35
N LEU A 142 14.56 -2.80 -1.48
CA LEU A 142 13.27 -3.36 -1.87
C LEU A 142 13.37 -4.11 -3.21
N CYS A 143 13.94 -3.48 -4.24
CA CYS A 143 14.11 -4.11 -5.55
C CYS A 143 14.95 -5.38 -5.50
N SER A 144 15.98 -5.42 -4.65
CA SER A 144 16.85 -6.58 -4.46
C SER A 144 16.14 -7.73 -3.74
N SER A 145 15.15 -7.41 -2.90
CA SER A 145 14.37 -8.38 -2.13
C SER A 145 13.22 -9.00 -2.92
N LEU A 146 12.94 -8.52 -4.12
CA LEU A 146 11.91 -9.11 -5.00
C LEU A 146 12.45 -10.31 -5.75
N LYS A 147 11.66 -11.40 -5.84
CA LYS A 147 12.00 -12.53 -6.72
C LYS A 147 11.89 -12.17 -8.20
N PRO A 148 12.59 -12.87 -9.10
CA PRO A 148 12.37 -12.74 -10.54
C PRO A 148 10.89 -12.98 -10.89
N GLY A 149 10.33 -12.09 -11.70
CA GLY A 149 8.93 -12.16 -12.13
C GLY A 149 7.92 -11.53 -11.18
N ALA A 150 8.29 -11.17 -9.96
CA ALA A 150 7.41 -10.43 -9.03
C ALA A 150 7.06 -9.04 -9.59
N GLU A 151 5.85 -8.57 -9.26
CA GLU A 151 5.39 -7.24 -9.62
C GLU A 151 5.34 -6.34 -8.37
N LEU A 152 6.02 -5.19 -8.44
CA LEU A 152 5.94 -4.11 -7.46
C LEU A 152 4.87 -3.12 -7.89
N VAL A 153 3.90 -2.88 -7.03
CA VAL A 153 2.91 -1.81 -7.18
C VAL A 153 3.28 -0.68 -6.22
N PHE A 154 3.93 0.32 -6.76
CA PHE A 154 4.35 1.51 -6.03
C PHE A 154 3.33 2.63 -6.23
N LYS A 155 2.73 3.13 -5.15
CA LYS A 155 1.79 4.24 -5.18
C LYS A 155 2.18 5.28 -4.13
N ASP A 156 2.29 6.55 -4.57
CA ASP A 156 2.61 7.65 -3.67
C ASP A 156 2.11 9.00 -4.21
N ILE A 157 2.38 10.07 -3.47
CA ILE A 157 2.05 11.45 -3.83
C ILE A 157 3.14 12.03 -4.73
N ASN A 158 2.72 12.74 -5.77
CA ASN A 158 3.62 13.30 -6.77
C ASN A 158 4.16 14.67 -6.35
N ALA A 159 5.44 14.73 -5.99
CA ALA A 159 6.12 15.99 -5.65
C ALA A 159 6.15 17.01 -6.79
N ALA A 160 6.02 16.59 -8.05
CA ALA A 160 6.01 17.51 -9.20
C ALA A 160 4.68 18.30 -9.31
N SER A 161 3.67 17.97 -8.52
CA SER A 161 2.40 18.70 -8.51
C SER A 161 2.41 19.81 -7.45
N PRO A 162 1.92 21.02 -7.76
CA PRO A 162 1.76 22.08 -6.75
C PRO A 162 0.78 21.69 -5.63
N LEU A 163 -0.09 20.71 -5.87
CA LEU A 163 -1.02 20.19 -4.86
C LEU A 163 -0.35 19.35 -3.77
N VAL A 164 0.95 19.03 -3.90
CA VAL A 164 1.72 18.33 -2.86
C VAL A 164 1.67 19.03 -1.49
N TYR A 165 1.50 20.35 -1.48
CA TYR A 165 1.40 21.12 -0.24
C TYR A 165 0.16 20.76 0.60
N PHE A 166 -0.93 20.31 -0.02
CA PHE A 166 -2.10 19.80 0.70
C PHE A 166 -1.78 18.47 1.40
N ASN A 167 -1.01 17.58 0.75
CA ASN A 167 -0.54 16.36 1.39
C ASN A 167 0.38 16.68 2.58
N LYS A 168 1.34 17.58 2.40
CA LYS A 168 2.24 18.00 3.49
C LYS A 168 1.50 18.55 4.70
N LEU A 169 0.46 19.35 4.47
CA LEU A 169 -0.40 19.84 5.55
C LEU A 169 -1.17 18.70 6.23
N HIS A 170 -1.68 17.76 5.45
CA HIS A 170 -2.36 16.57 5.96
C HIS A 170 -1.41 15.73 6.83
N ASP A 171 -0.17 15.49 6.37
CA ASP A 171 0.82 14.69 7.09
C ASP A 171 1.25 15.36 8.40
N ILE A 172 1.40 16.69 8.42
CA ILE A 172 1.64 17.45 9.67
C ILE A 172 0.51 17.23 10.68
N ILE A 173 -0.75 17.28 10.21
CA ILE A 173 -1.92 17.19 11.11
C ILE A 173 -2.13 15.75 11.61
N PHE A 174 -1.95 14.73 10.76
CA PHE A 174 -2.32 13.35 11.04
C PHE A 174 -1.14 12.42 11.37
N ALA A 175 0.05 12.70 10.85
CA ALA A 175 1.26 11.93 11.09
C ALA A 175 2.30 12.68 11.95
N GLY A 176 2.17 14.00 12.11
CA GLY A 176 3.10 14.82 12.90
C GLY A 176 4.43 15.10 12.20
N GLU A 177 4.54 14.83 10.90
CA GLU A 177 5.77 14.99 10.13
C GLU A 177 5.50 15.57 8.73
N ILE A 178 6.54 16.03 8.05
CA ILE A 178 6.48 16.50 6.65
C ILE A 178 6.97 15.38 5.76
N GLY A 179 6.13 14.94 4.81
CA GLY A 179 6.49 13.92 3.84
C GLY A 179 7.64 14.36 2.91
N ASN A 180 8.44 13.39 2.49
CA ASN A 180 9.55 13.56 1.54
C ASN A 180 9.17 12.96 0.18
N GLU A 181 8.11 13.48 -0.42
CA GLU A 181 7.57 12.97 -1.67
C GLU A 181 8.57 13.12 -2.82
N TRP A 182 8.59 12.14 -3.73
CA TRP A 182 9.36 12.20 -4.97
C TRP A 182 8.48 12.37 -6.20
N PRO A 183 9.02 13.02 -7.26
CA PRO A 183 8.40 12.95 -8.58
C PRO A 183 8.38 11.51 -9.10
N MET A 184 7.32 11.12 -9.80
CA MET A 184 7.15 9.79 -10.39
C MET A 184 8.35 9.38 -11.23
N GLU A 185 8.87 10.29 -12.04
CA GLU A 185 9.97 10.07 -12.98
C GLU A 185 11.26 9.65 -12.24
N LYS A 186 11.50 10.22 -11.04
CA LYS A 186 12.66 9.87 -10.22
C LYS A 186 12.56 8.44 -9.71
N VAL A 187 11.38 8.01 -9.26
CA VAL A 187 11.15 6.63 -8.83
C VAL A 187 11.34 5.67 -9.99
N ILE A 188 10.75 5.95 -11.15
CA ILE A 188 10.90 5.13 -12.36
C ILE A 188 12.37 4.92 -12.70
N ASN A 189 13.17 5.98 -12.71
CA ASN A 189 14.59 5.90 -13.02
C ASN A 189 15.33 4.94 -12.08
N ILE A 190 15.06 5.01 -10.77
CA ILE A 190 15.69 4.08 -9.81
C ILE A 190 15.22 2.64 -10.04
N LEU A 191 13.91 2.41 -10.24
CA LEU A 191 13.39 1.06 -10.50
C LEU A 191 14.03 0.44 -11.75
N GLN A 192 14.16 1.20 -12.83
CA GLN A 192 14.80 0.75 -14.06
C GLN A 192 16.31 0.48 -13.87
N GLN A 193 17.03 1.32 -13.13
CA GLN A 193 18.44 1.09 -12.78
C GLN A 193 18.62 -0.19 -11.94
N GLN A 194 17.60 -0.59 -11.18
CA GLN A 194 17.60 -1.84 -10.43
C GLN A 194 17.09 -3.04 -11.25
N GLY A 195 16.94 -2.89 -12.56
CA GLY A 195 16.57 -3.94 -13.50
C GLY A 195 15.08 -4.26 -13.56
N LEU A 196 14.20 -3.42 -12.97
CA LEU A 196 12.76 -3.62 -13.08
C LEU A 196 12.25 -3.02 -14.41
N LYS A 197 11.37 -3.74 -15.07
CA LYS A 197 10.64 -3.27 -16.25
C LYS A 197 9.35 -2.57 -15.83
N ILE A 198 9.16 -1.31 -16.20
CA ILE A 198 7.90 -0.61 -16.00
C ILE A 198 6.83 -1.22 -16.91
N ILE A 199 5.75 -1.74 -16.32
CA ILE A 199 4.62 -2.35 -17.05
C ILE A 199 3.51 -1.34 -17.24
N GLU A 200 3.26 -0.55 -16.20
CA GLU A 200 2.18 0.42 -16.16
C GLU A 200 2.60 1.62 -15.32
N GLN A 201 2.18 2.80 -15.73
CA GLN A 201 2.37 4.02 -14.95
C GLN A 201 1.26 5.02 -15.27
N TYR A 202 0.73 5.67 -14.23
CA TYR A 202 -0.26 6.72 -14.42
C TYR A 202 -0.28 7.69 -13.26
N LYS A 203 -0.78 8.90 -13.53
CA LYS A 203 -1.06 9.93 -12.54
C LYS A 203 -2.56 10.05 -12.38
N ARG A 204 -3.03 10.17 -11.14
CA ARG A 204 -4.44 10.35 -10.83
C ARG A 204 -4.59 11.39 -9.73
N ARG A 205 -5.44 12.37 -9.98
CA ARG A 205 -5.84 13.33 -8.95
C ARG A 205 -7.15 12.85 -8.30
N ILE A 206 -7.13 12.74 -6.98
CA ILE A 206 -8.32 12.47 -6.17
C ILE A 206 -8.44 13.66 -5.21
N TYR A 207 -9.45 14.51 -5.42
CA TYR A 207 -9.58 15.81 -4.74
C TYR A 207 -8.30 16.66 -4.85
N ALA A 208 -7.66 16.97 -3.72
CA ALA A 208 -6.41 17.72 -3.65
C ALA A 208 -5.14 16.84 -3.65
N TYR A 209 -5.28 15.51 -3.74
CA TYR A 209 -4.15 14.58 -3.66
C TYR A 209 -3.67 14.17 -5.06
N PRO A 210 -2.46 14.60 -5.47
CA PRO A 210 -1.89 14.25 -6.76
C PRO A 210 -1.14 12.92 -6.68
N HIS A 211 -1.84 11.80 -6.81
CA HIS A 211 -1.25 10.46 -6.78
C HIS A 211 -0.55 10.09 -8.08
N TYR A 212 0.41 9.20 -7.97
CA TYR A 212 0.87 8.38 -9.08
C TYR A 212 0.95 6.91 -8.67
N THR A 213 0.85 6.05 -9.66
CA THR A 213 1.02 4.60 -9.49
C THR A 213 1.96 4.09 -10.55
N ILE A 214 2.88 3.23 -10.17
CA ILE A 214 3.84 2.55 -11.02
C ILE A 214 3.68 1.05 -10.76
N VAL A 215 3.51 0.26 -11.81
CA VAL A 215 3.63 -1.20 -11.75
C VAL A 215 4.92 -1.58 -12.46
N ALA A 216 5.83 -2.19 -11.74
CA ALA A 216 7.14 -2.60 -12.24
C ALA A 216 7.37 -4.09 -11.98
N LYS A 217 7.95 -4.80 -12.97
CA LYS A 217 8.25 -6.23 -12.89
C LYS A 217 9.74 -6.45 -12.74
N LYS A 218 10.12 -7.30 -11.79
CA LYS A 218 11.49 -7.79 -11.56
C LYS A 218 11.93 -8.79 -12.62
#